data_397930b5a319855d18536f765c596963
#
_entry.id   397930b5a319855d18536f765c596963
#
_cell.length_a   1.000
_cell.length_b   1.000
_cell.length_c   1.000
_cell.angle_alpha   90.00
_cell.angle_beta   90.00
_cell.angle_gamma   90.00
#
_symmetry.space_group_name_H-M   'P 1'
#
loop_
_entity.id
_entity.type
_entity.pdbx_description
1 polymer ?
#
loop_
_entity_poly.entity_id
_entity_poly.type
_entity_poly.pdbx_seq_one_letter_code
_entity_poly.pdbx_strand_id
1 'polypeptide(L)'
;MRSIQDLDIKGKTVFLRCDINSPIDPTTLKILDDSRLLEVAETIDALKDSKLIVASHQGRLGKSDYVSMEQHAPALSNLLNRKIDFIPDVFGPTAINSIKNLNDGDILLLDNLRFTAEENAEMLPEDAIKSHLVSKLAEHIDYCVLDAFSTSHRSHPSIVGFAELKPACAGKIVEREVNALKGIVEDSNTKFTAILGGAKVPDRLKSIQKLIEAGRIDKAMLGGLIGNVFLASTGKVPLESTSIDDEKSINTAKTLLEKYPDKFMLADDVAVEENGKRVEKSLSEISSSDRIFDVGQNTINKYSQQILSLIHI
;
A
#
# COMPACT_ATOMS: atom_id res chain seq x y z
N MET A 1 4.32 5.28 -18.89
CA MET A 1 3.00 4.98 -18.24
C MET A 1 2.01 5.91 -18.92
N ARG A 2 0.85 5.39 -19.34
CA ARG A 2 -0.21 6.21 -19.92
C ARG A 2 -0.95 6.95 -18.79
N SER A 3 -1.32 8.21 -19.00
CA SER A 3 -2.04 9.06 -18.06
C SER A 3 -3.48 9.36 -18.55
N ILE A 4 -4.30 9.98 -17.70
CA ILE A 4 -5.68 10.39 -18.07
C ILE A 4 -5.66 11.34 -19.27
N GLN A 5 -4.64 12.20 -19.39
CA GLN A 5 -4.50 13.18 -20.48
C GLN A 5 -4.27 12.53 -21.86
N ASP A 6 -3.85 11.27 -21.88
CA ASP A 6 -3.63 10.50 -23.10
C ASP A 6 -4.93 9.84 -23.65
N LEU A 7 -6.07 10.04 -22.95
CA LEU A 7 -7.36 9.46 -23.30
C LEU A 7 -8.38 10.55 -23.69
N ASP A 8 -9.16 10.27 -24.73
CA ASP A 8 -10.35 11.10 -25.05
C ASP A 8 -11.55 10.58 -24.23
N ILE A 9 -11.69 11.14 -23.02
CA ILE A 9 -12.68 10.69 -22.02
C ILE A 9 -14.05 11.36 -22.17
N LYS A 10 -14.18 12.42 -22.99
CA LYS A 10 -15.42 13.18 -23.08
C LYS A 10 -16.56 12.31 -23.62
N GLY A 11 -17.65 12.21 -22.85
CA GLY A 11 -18.80 11.39 -23.19
C GLY A 11 -18.57 9.89 -23.14
N LYS A 12 -17.41 9.46 -22.65
CA LYS A 12 -17.04 8.05 -22.50
C LYS A 12 -17.37 7.51 -21.12
N THR A 13 -17.65 6.22 -21.05
CA THR A 13 -17.85 5.53 -19.77
C THR A 13 -16.49 5.08 -19.23
N VAL A 14 -16.10 5.63 -18.08
CA VAL A 14 -14.81 5.38 -17.46
C VAL A 14 -15.00 4.61 -16.16
N PHE A 15 -14.34 3.48 -16.05
CA PHE A 15 -14.24 2.71 -14.80
C PHE A 15 -13.00 3.13 -14.02
N LEU A 16 -13.20 3.80 -12.89
CA LEU A 16 -12.15 4.21 -11.98
C LEU A 16 -12.02 3.22 -10.83
N ARG A 17 -10.94 2.44 -10.81
CA ARG A 17 -10.56 1.63 -9.65
C ARG A 17 -9.67 2.45 -8.72
N CYS A 18 -10.24 2.94 -7.65
CA CYS A 18 -9.53 3.75 -6.65
C CYS A 18 -9.42 3.04 -5.29
N ASP A 19 -8.68 3.62 -4.34
CA ASP A 19 -8.59 3.17 -2.96
C ASP A 19 -9.15 4.23 -2.01
N ILE A 20 -10.43 4.10 -1.69
CA ILE A 20 -11.13 4.89 -0.67
C ILE A 20 -11.49 4.05 0.57
N ASN A 21 -10.72 2.97 0.81
CA ASN A 21 -10.86 2.15 2.01
C ASN A 21 -10.48 2.95 3.27
N SER A 22 -11.46 3.51 3.93
CA SER A 22 -11.30 4.43 5.06
C SER A 22 -11.43 3.70 6.41
N PRO A 23 -10.77 4.18 7.48
CA PRO A 23 -11.08 3.74 8.84
C PRO A 23 -12.53 4.02 9.18
N ILE A 24 -13.24 3.01 9.68
CA ILE A 24 -14.65 3.08 10.03
C ILE A 24 -14.84 2.75 11.51
N ASP A 25 -15.64 3.55 12.20
CA ASP A 25 -16.09 3.23 13.55
C ASP A 25 -16.98 1.98 13.52
N PRO A 26 -16.59 0.89 14.21
CA PRO A 26 -17.31 -0.39 14.11
C PRO A 26 -18.73 -0.37 14.70
N THR A 27 -19.06 0.63 15.52
CA THR A 27 -20.35 0.76 16.16
C THR A 27 -21.31 1.65 15.37
N THR A 28 -20.81 2.80 14.91
CA THR A 28 -21.64 3.80 14.19
C THR A 28 -21.52 3.68 12.69
N LEU A 29 -20.58 2.88 12.18
CA LEU A 29 -20.22 2.71 10.78
C LEU A 29 -19.82 4.02 10.08
N LYS A 30 -19.46 5.06 10.84
CA LYS A 30 -19.01 6.34 10.29
C LYS A 30 -17.55 6.29 9.87
N ILE A 31 -17.25 6.97 8.78
CA ILE A 31 -15.88 7.21 8.34
C ILE A 31 -15.20 8.09 9.39
N LEU A 32 -14.04 7.65 9.90
CA LEU A 32 -13.24 8.34 10.92
C LEU A 32 -12.17 9.26 10.32
N ASP A 33 -11.74 8.96 9.08
CA ASP A 33 -10.71 9.69 8.37
C ASP A 33 -11.04 9.72 6.88
N ASP A 34 -11.02 10.91 6.29
CA ASP A 34 -11.39 11.18 4.90
C ASP A 34 -10.18 11.44 3.97
N SER A 35 -8.96 11.28 4.47
CA SER A 35 -7.73 11.55 3.71
C SER A 35 -7.68 10.81 2.38
N ARG A 36 -8.12 9.56 2.31
CA ARG A 36 -8.19 8.80 1.05
C ARG A 36 -9.26 9.30 0.09
N LEU A 37 -10.36 9.83 0.63
CA LEU A 37 -11.40 10.46 -0.17
C LEU A 37 -10.89 11.77 -0.78
N LEU A 38 -10.13 12.55 -0.01
CA LEU A 38 -9.49 13.78 -0.48
C LEU A 38 -8.46 13.51 -1.58
N GLU A 39 -7.65 12.46 -1.42
CA GLU A 39 -6.65 12.09 -2.42
C GLU A 39 -7.28 11.71 -3.77
N VAL A 40 -8.34 10.91 -3.76
CA VAL A 40 -8.99 10.47 -5.00
C VAL A 40 -9.80 11.57 -5.67
N ALA A 41 -10.16 12.63 -4.95
CA ALA A 41 -10.95 13.76 -5.47
C ALA A 41 -10.28 14.41 -6.69
N GLU A 42 -8.94 14.51 -6.68
CA GLU A 42 -8.18 15.05 -7.83
C GLU A 42 -8.35 14.20 -9.09
N THR A 43 -8.36 12.88 -8.96
CA THR A 43 -8.58 11.96 -10.07
C THR A 43 -10.02 12.03 -10.58
N ILE A 44 -11.00 12.09 -9.67
CA ILE A 44 -12.42 12.22 -10.03
C ILE A 44 -12.65 13.54 -10.78
N ASP A 45 -12.05 14.63 -10.34
CA ASP A 45 -12.18 15.94 -11.03
C ASP A 45 -11.51 15.94 -12.41
N ALA A 46 -10.39 15.25 -12.56
CA ALA A 46 -9.76 15.07 -13.88
C ALA A 46 -10.63 14.27 -14.87
N LEU A 47 -11.60 13.50 -14.37
CA LEU A 47 -12.54 12.68 -15.14
C LEU A 47 -13.95 13.30 -15.26
N LYS A 48 -14.10 14.57 -14.94
CA LYS A 48 -15.41 15.27 -14.82
C LYS A 48 -16.27 15.29 -16.09
N ASP A 49 -15.67 15.18 -17.27
CA ASP A 49 -16.36 15.22 -18.55
C ASP A 49 -16.76 13.82 -19.06
N SER A 50 -16.57 12.79 -18.24
CA SER A 50 -16.91 11.40 -18.54
C SER A 50 -18.19 10.97 -17.81
N LYS A 51 -18.69 9.79 -18.16
CA LYS A 51 -19.64 8.99 -17.37
C LYS A 51 -18.83 8.14 -16.43
N LEU A 52 -18.76 8.52 -15.15
CA LEU A 52 -17.79 7.96 -14.23
C LEU A 52 -18.37 6.87 -13.34
N ILE A 53 -17.77 5.70 -13.38
CA ILE A 53 -18.02 4.59 -12.46
C ILE A 53 -16.87 4.54 -11.46
N VAL A 54 -17.15 4.84 -10.20
CA VAL A 54 -16.18 4.74 -9.12
C VAL A 54 -16.32 3.37 -8.43
N ALA A 55 -15.22 2.65 -8.32
CA ALA A 55 -15.17 1.32 -7.74
C ALA A 55 -14.03 1.18 -6.75
N SER A 56 -14.33 0.73 -5.55
CA SER A 56 -13.34 0.53 -4.49
C SER A 56 -13.72 -0.67 -3.62
N HIS A 57 -12.87 -0.95 -2.64
CA HIS A 57 -13.14 -1.93 -1.60
C HIS A 57 -13.16 -1.26 -0.23
N GLN A 58 -13.85 -1.87 0.72
CA GLN A 58 -13.87 -1.46 2.12
C GLN A 58 -13.67 -2.68 3.02
N GLY A 59 -12.67 -2.61 3.90
CA GLY A 59 -12.36 -3.63 4.88
C GLY A 59 -11.91 -4.98 4.29
N ARG A 60 -11.95 -6.00 5.12
CA ARG A 60 -11.63 -7.39 4.76
C ARG A 60 -12.71 -8.33 5.27
N LEU A 61 -13.00 -9.37 4.52
CA LEU A 61 -13.94 -10.42 4.93
C LEU A 61 -13.66 -10.87 6.39
N GLY A 62 -14.71 -10.87 7.20
CA GLY A 62 -14.65 -11.25 8.62
C GLY A 62 -14.13 -10.17 9.57
N LYS A 63 -13.88 -8.94 9.10
CA LYS A 63 -13.54 -7.80 9.95
C LYS A 63 -14.73 -6.85 10.10
N SER A 64 -14.74 -6.07 11.19
CA SER A 64 -15.82 -5.12 11.51
C SER A 64 -15.94 -3.96 10.51
N ASP A 65 -14.89 -3.68 9.75
CA ASP A 65 -14.84 -2.67 8.71
C ASP A 65 -15.26 -3.17 7.32
N TYR A 66 -15.68 -4.46 7.22
CA TYR A 66 -16.18 -5.05 5.98
C TYR A 66 -17.65 -4.68 5.77
N VAL A 67 -17.88 -3.50 5.22
CA VAL A 67 -19.19 -2.86 5.11
C VAL A 67 -19.45 -2.32 3.71
N SER A 68 -20.68 -1.88 3.44
CA SER A 68 -21.08 -1.21 2.21
C SER A 68 -20.33 0.12 2.01
N MET A 69 -20.21 0.53 0.74
CA MET A 69 -19.66 1.83 0.34
C MET A 69 -20.70 2.97 0.45
N GLU A 70 -21.91 2.71 0.93
CA GLU A 70 -23.03 3.67 0.95
C GLU A 70 -22.63 5.01 1.58
N GLN A 71 -21.93 5.00 2.71
CA GLN A 71 -21.53 6.22 3.40
C GLN A 71 -20.39 7.00 2.70
N HIS A 72 -19.67 6.37 1.77
CA HIS A 72 -18.62 7.05 1.00
C HIS A 72 -19.22 8.00 -0.05
N ALA A 73 -20.39 7.72 -0.59
CA ALA A 73 -21.02 8.57 -1.59
C ALA A 73 -21.33 9.99 -1.06
N PRO A 74 -22.04 10.17 0.07
CA PRO A 74 -22.26 11.52 0.62
C PRO A 74 -20.96 12.19 1.06
N ALA A 75 -19.98 11.45 1.58
CA ALA A 75 -18.70 12.02 1.96
C ALA A 75 -17.95 12.58 0.75
N LEU A 76 -17.83 11.81 -0.34
CA LEU A 76 -17.24 12.27 -1.61
C LEU A 76 -18.07 13.39 -2.25
N SER A 77 -19.40 13.32 -2.21
CA SER A 77 -20.29 14.38 -2.70
C SER A 77 -20.00 15.72 -2.05
N ASN A 78 -19.83 15.73 -0.72
CA ASN A 78 -19.51 16.94 0.03
C ASN A 78 -18.12 17.48 -0.33
N LEU A 79 -17.12 16.62 -0.44
CA LEU A 79 -15.74 17.02 -0.77
C LEU A 79 -15.65 17.60 -2.19
N LEU A 80 -16.34 17.03 -3.15
CA LEU A 80 -16.31 17.44 -4.55
C LEU A 80 -17.32 18.55 -4.89
N ASN A 81 -18.24 18.84 -3.98
CA ASN A 81 -19.44 19.66 -4.24
C ASN A 81 -20.19 19.21 -5.52
N ARG A 82 -20.31 17.90 -5.70
CA ARG A 82 -20.94 17.25 -6.85
C ARG A 82 -21.78 16.07 -6.37
N LYS A 83 -22.89 15.82 -7.05
CA LYS A 83 -23.72 14.64 -6.75
C LYS A 83 -22.97 13.37 -7.12
N ILE A 84 -22.98 12.38 -6.20
CA ILE A 84 -22.52 11.02 -6.44
C ILE A 84 -23.68 10.09 -6.10
N ASP A 85 -24.10 9.33 -7.10
CA ASP A 85 -25.14 8.31 -6.91
C ASP A 85 -24.50 7.03 -6.43
N PHE A 86 -25.04 6.45 -5.36
CA PHE A 86 -24.63 5.14 -4.84
C PHE A 86 -25.58 4.05 -5.32
N ILE A 87 -25.04 2.88 -5.65
CA ILE A 87 -25.83 1.72 -6.00
C ILE A 87 -25.39 0.51 -5.15
N PRO A 88 -26.32 -0.14 -4.41
CA PRO A 88 -26.01 -1.31 -3.58
C PRO A 88 -25.86 -2.59 -4.43
N ASP A 89 -25.03 -2.50 -5.45
CA ASP A 89 -24.75 -3.56 -6.42
C ASP A 89 -23.37 -3.34 -7.03
N VAL A 90 -22.70 -4.39 -7.50
CA VAL A 90 -21.38 -4.31 -8.10
C VAL A 90 -21.44 -4.56 -9.61
N PHE A 91 -22.06 -5.64 -10.04
CA PHE A 91 -22.16 -6.03 -11.46
C PHE A 91 -23.50 -6.69 -11.82
N GLY A 92 -24.48 -6.60 -10.95
CA GLY A 92 -25.82 -7.13 -11.17
C GLY A 92 -26.68 -6.25 -12.08
N PRO A 93 -27.93 -6.62 -12.30
CA PRO A 93 -28.83 -5.88 -13.17
C PRO A 93 -29.01 -4.41 -12.78
N THR A 94 -28.99 -4.12 -11.48
CA THR A 94 -29.17 -2.75 -10.98
C THR A 94 -27.98 -1.87 -11.32
N ALA A 95 -26.75 -2.37 -11.11
CA ALA A 95 -25.52 -1.67 -11.48
C ALA A 95 -25.47 -1.44 -13.00
N ILE A 96 -25.71 -2.48 -13.81
CA ILE A 96 -25.68 -2.39 -15.28
C ILE A 96 -26.71 -1.38 -15.79
N ASN A 97 -27.94 -1.39 -15.28
CA ASN A 97 -28.96 -0.43 -15.69
C ASN A 97 -28.58 1.00 -15.29
N SER A 98 -28.02 1.21 -14.11
CA SER A 98 -27.55 2.54 -13.68
C SER A 98 -26.41 3.04 -14.57
N ILE A 99 -25.45 2.19 -14.91
CA ILE A 99 -24.33 2.51 -15.80
C ILE A 99 -24.84 2.94 -17.19
N LYS A 100 -25.80 2.21 -17.75
CA LYS A 100 -26.38 2.52 -19.06
C LYS A 100 -27.11 3.86 -19.11
N ASN A 101 -27.62 4.32 -17.97
CA ASN A 101 -28.39 5.57 -17.85
C ASN A 101 -27.54 6.77 -17.41
N LEU A 102 -26.21 6.62 -17.24
CA LEU A 102 -25.33 7.73 -16.92
C LEU A 102 -25.29 8.77 -18.05
N ASN A 103 -25.36 10.04 -17.67
CA ASN A 103 -25.08 11.16 -18.55
C ASN A 103 -23.63 11.65 -18.37
N ASP A 104 -23.16 12.47 -19.30
CA ASP A 104 -21.85 13.10 -19.20
C ASP A 104 -21.75 13.91 -17.92
N GLY A 105 -20.71 13.66 -17.14
CA GLY A 105 -20.50 14.30 -15.86
C GLY A 105 -21.16 13.60 -14.66
N ASP A 106 -22.01 12.59 -14.87
CA ASP A 106 -22.56 11.80 -13.77
C ASP A 106 -21.48 10.91 -13.12
N ILE A 107 -21.62 10.71 -11.81
CA ILE A 107 -20.73 9.86 -11.01
C ILE A 107 -21.56 8.80 -10.30
N LEU A 108 -21.25 7.54 -10.55
CA LEU A 108 -21.86 6.37 -9.91
C LEU A 108 -20.83 5.66 -9.05
N LEU A 109 -21.09 5.51 -7.76
CA LEU A 109 -20.30 4.69 -6.85
C LEU A 109 -20.94 3.30 -6.76
N LEU A 110 -20.21 2.27 -7.13
CA LEU A 110 -20.59 0.87 -6.92
C LEU A 110 -20.40 0.49 -5.45
N ASP A 111 -21.09 -0.55 -5.01
CA ASP A 111 -20.87 -1.10 -3.67
C ASP A 111 -19.50 -1.80 -3.56
N ASN A 112 -19.17 -2.23 -2.37
CA ASN A 112 -17.89 -2.82 -2.01
C ASN A 112 -17.53 -3.98 -2.93
N LEU A 113 -16.49 -3.81 -3.73
CA LEU A 113 -16.03 -4.84 -4.67
C LEU A 113 -15.75 -6.17 -3.97
N ARG A 114 -15.32 -6.15 -2.71
CA ARG A 114 -15.06 -7.37 -1.92
C ARG A 114 -16.32 -8.13 -1.48
N PHE A 115 -17.50 -7.59 -1.71
CA PHE A 115 -18.73 -8.37 -1.54
C PHE A 115 -18.84 -9.46 -2.61
N THR A 116 -18.04 -9.37 -3.66
CA THR A 116 -17.91 -10.43 -4.66
C THR A 116 -16.78 -11.38 -4.25
N ALA A 117 -17.02 -12.70 -4.35
CA ALA A 117 -16.02 -13.70 -3.98
C ALA A 117 -14.72 -13.58 -4.82
N GLU A 118 -14.86 -13.23 -6.09
CA GLU A 118 -13.78 -13.11 -7.06
C GLU A 118 -12.76 -12.02 -6.68
N GLU A 119 -13.21 -10.90 -6.11
CA GLU A 119 -12.33 -9.79 -5.72
C GLU A 119 -11.51 -10.09 -4.45
N ASN A 120 -11.70 -11.24 -3.83
CA ASN A 120 -10.90 -11.71 -2.69
C ASN A 120 -9.83 -12.75 -3.10
N ALA A 121 -9.78 -13.12 -4.39
CA ALA A 121 -8.83 -14.09 -4.95
C ALA A 121 -7.84 -13.40 -5.89
N GLU A 122 -6.58 -13.85 -5.86
CA GLU A 122 -5.59 -13.48 -6.86
C GLU A 122 -5.75 -14.36 -8.08
N MET A 123 -5.74 -13.77 -9.28
CA MET A 123 -5.94 -14.43 -10.57
C MET A 123 -4.90 -13.97 -11.57
N LEU A 124 -4.57 -14.82 -12.51
CA LEU A 124 -3.82 -14.38 -13.69
C LEU A 124 -4.70 -13.44 -14.54
N PRO A 125 -4.12 -12.48 -15.28
CA PRO A 125 -4.91 -11.55 -16.09
C PRO A 125 -5.86 -12.26 -17.06
N GLU A 126 -5.44 -13.35 -17.71
CA GLU A 126 -6.24 -14.18 -18.61
C GLU A 126 -7.42 -14.90 -17.94
N ASP A 127 -7.39 -15.08 -16.63
CA ASP A 127 -8.52 -15.61 -15.86
C ASP A 127 -9.37 -14.50 -15.29
N ALA A 128 -8.78 -13.38 -14.91
CA ALA A 128 -9.49 -12.21 -14.40
C ALA A 128 -10.51 -11.66 -15.40
N ILE A 129 -10.23 -11.72 -16.71
CA ILE A 129 -11.18 -11.32 -17.76
C ILE A 129 -12.46 -12.18 -17.80
N LYS A 130 -12.39 -13.42 -17.28
CA LYS A 130 -13.52 -14.36 -17.22
C LYS A 130 -14.36 -14.19 -15.95
N SER A 131 -13.87 -13.41 -14.97
CA SER A 131 -14.64 -13.11 -13.77
C SER A 131 -15.97 -12.44 -14.11
N HIS A 132 -17.00 -12.64 -13.27
CA HIS A 132 -18.29 -12.00 -13.49
C HIS A 132 -18.20 -10.48 -13.43
N LEU A 133 -17.34 -9.95 -12.54
CA LEU A 133 -17.08 -8.51 -12.44
C LEU A 133 -16.61 -7.93 -13.78
N VAL A 134 -15.56 -8.49 -14.34
CA VAL A 134 -14.95 -7.96 -15.56
C VAL A 134 -15.82 -8.27 -16.79
N SER A 135 -16.25 -9.52 -16.96
CA SER A 135 -17.01 -9.95 -18.14
C SER A 135 -18.35 -9.21 -18.31
N LYS A 136 -19.05 -8.91 -17.20
CA LYS A 136 -20.32 -8.19 -17.25
C LYS A 136 -20.20 -6.69 -17.37
N LEU A 137 -19.19 -6.07 -16.76
CA LEU A 137 -19.04 -4.62 -16.81
C LEU A 137 -18.26 -4.14 -18.04
N ALA A 138 -17.31 -4.93 -18.56
CA ALA A 138 -16.45 -4.50 -19.66
C ALA A 138 -17.23 -4.08 -20.92
N GLU A 139 -18.40 -4.69 -21.20
CA GLU A 139 -19.23 -4.30 -22.35
C GLU A 139 -19.78 -2.86 -22.26
N HIS A 140 -19.83 -2.30 -21.05
CA HIS A 140 -20.40 -0.99 -20.76
C HIS A 140 -19.35 0.07 -20.44
N ILE A 141 -18.07 -0.25 -20.57
CA ILE A 141 -16.92 0.59 -20.23
C ILE A 141 -16.10 0.85 -21.48
N ASP A 142 -15.72 2.11 -21.69
CA ASP A 142 -14.80 2.52 -22.78
C ASP A 142 -13.35 2.50 -22.31
N TYR A 143 -13.08 3.00 -21.09
CA TYR A 143 -11.75 3.15 -20.51
C TYR A 143 -11.69 2.68 -19.07
N CYS A 144 -10.51 2.22 -18.67
CA CYS A 144 -10.20 1.87 -17.29
C CYS A 144 -9.12 2.79 -16.72
N VAL A 145 -9.35 3.33 -15.53
CA VAL A 145 -8.36 4.12 -14.79
C VAL A 145 -8.03 3.39 -13.49
N LEU A 146 -6.75 3.06 -13.28
CA LEU A 146 -6.26 2.48 -12.03
C LEU A 146 -5.66 3.59 -11.17
N ASP A 147 -6.27 3.84 -10.02
CA ASP A 147 -5.83 4.85 -9.05
C ASP A 147 -5.75 4.32 -7.62
N ALA A 148 -5.40 3.05 -7.49
CA ALA A 148 -5.29 2.33 -6.23
C ALA A 148 -3.86 1.82 -6.01
N PHE A 149 -2.90 2.72 -5.84
CA PHE A 149 -1.47 2.39 -5.70
C PHE A 149 -1.20 1.39 -4.58
N SER A 150 -1.84 1.57 -3.42
CA SER A 150 -1.70 0.69 -2.26
C SER A 150 -2.06 -0.78 -2.53
N THR A 151 -2.90 -1.05 -3.53
CA THR A 151 -3.36 -2.39 -3.93
C THR A 151 -2.85 -2.84 -5.29
N SER A 152 -2.06 -2.03 -5.99
CA SER A 152 -1.56 -2.31 -7.35
C SER A 152 -0.65 -3.54 -7.43
N HIS A 153 -0.13 -4.00 -6.30
CA HIS A 153 0.67 -5.23 -6.18
C HIS A 153 -0.17 -6.52 -6.19
N ARG A 154 -1.50 -6.41 -6.16
CA ARG A 154 -2.42 -7.55 -6.13
C ARG A 154 -3.00 -7.81 -7.51
N SER A 155 -3.14 -9.08 -7.87
CA SER A 155 -3.78 -9.49 -9.12
C SER A 155 -5.27 -9.82 -8.93
N HIS A 156 -6.02 -8.87 -8.34
CA HIS A 156 -7.48 -8.98 -8.23
C HIS A 156 -8.15 -8.61 -9.56
N PRO A 157 -9.34 -9.18 -9.88
CA PRO A 157 -10.04 -8.92 -11.14
C PRO A 157 -10.23 -7.44 -11.46
N SER A 158 -10.60 -6.61 -10.47
CA SER A 158 -10.79 -5.16 -10.67
C SER A 158 -9.50 -4.41 -11.02
N ILE A 159 -8.33 -4.97 -10.74
CA ILE A 159 -7.02 -4.35 -10.93
C ILE A 159 -6.42 -4.78 -12.26
N VAL A 160 -6.42 -6.09 -12.57
CA VAL A 160 -5.72 -6.61 -13.75
C VAL A 160 -6.65 -6.94 -14.91
N GLY A 161 -7.93 -7.26 -14.66
CA GLY A 161 -8.79 -7.83 -15.70
C GLY A 161 -9.30 -6.79 -16.73
N PHE A 162 -9.68 -5.58 -16.29
CA PHE A 162 -10.21 -4.57 -17.24
C PHE A 162 -9.16 -4.08 -18.23
N ALA A 163 -7.89 -3.97 -17.79
CA ALA A 163 -6.80 -3.49 -18.63
C ALA A 163 -6.46 -4.44 -19.81
N GLU A 164 -6.85 -5.71 -19.70
CA GLU A 164 -6.70 -6.68 -20.80
C GLU A 164 -7.75 -6.48 -21.92
N LEU A 165 -8.90 -5.90 -21.58
CA LEU A 165 -10.03 -5.75 -22.51
C LEU A 165 -10.24 -4.31 -22.98
N LYS A 166 -9.76 -3.32 -22.21
CA LYS A 166 -10.02 -1.90 -22.43
C LYS A 166 -8.74 -1.07 -22.36
N PRO A 167 -8.64 0.01 -23.12
CA PRO A 167 -7.54 0.94 -22.93
C PRO A 167 -7.51 1.43 -21.48
N ALA A 168 -6.35 1.29 -20.84
CA ALA A 168 -6.16 1.62 -19.45
C ALA A 168 -5.08 2.69 -19.25
N CYS A 169 -5.23 3.48 -18.18
CA CYS A 169 -4.23 4.43 -17.74
C CYS A 169 -4.13 4.50 -16.21
N ALA A 170 -3.09 5.17 -15.73
CA ALA A 170 -2.94 5.53 -14.32
C ALA A 170 -3.81 6.74 -13.97
N GLY A 171 -4.42 6.73 -12.77
CA GLY A 171 -4.97 7.93 -12.15
C GLY A 171 -3.89 8.80 -11.51
N LYS A 172 -4.27 9.93 -10.95
CA LYS A 172 -3.34 10.94 -10.42
C LYS A 172 -2.48 10.44 -9.25
N ILE A 173 -3.06 9.61 -8.38
CA ILE A 173 -2.33 9.04 -7.24
C ILE A 173 -1.26 8.07 -7.76
N VAL A 174 -1.62 7.13 -8.63
CA VAL A 174 -0.66 6.17 -9.20
C VAL A 174 0.41 6.87 -10.02
N GLU A 175 0.05 7.91 -10.79
CA GLU A 175 1.00 8.71 -11.56
C GLU A 175 2.03 9.39 -10.64
N ARG A 176 1.57 10.05 -9.57
CA ARG A 176 2.41 10.72 -8.57
C ARG A 176 3.35 9.74 -7.88
N GLU A 177 2.81 8.63 -7.37
CA GLU A 177 3.58 7.62 -6.65
C GLU A 177 4.65 6.96 -7.54
N VAL A 178 4.27 6.56 -8.75
CA VAL A 178 5.23 5.96 -9.71
C VAL A 178 6.31 6.95 -10.11
N ASN A 179 5.97 8.22 -10.36
CA ASN A 179 6.97 9.23 -10.73
C ASN A 179 7.92 9.54 -9.56
N ALA A 180 7.43 9.57 -8.32
CA ALA A 180 8.27 9.71 -7.15
C ALA A 180 9.26 8.53 -7.02
N LEU A 181 8.81 7.30 -7.25
CA LEU A 181 9.66 6.12 -7.19
C LEU A 181 10.62 6.00 -8.37
N LYS A 182 10.24 6.47 -9.57
CA LYS A 182 11.11 6.44 -10.75
C LYS A 182 12.44 7.17 -10.52
N GLY A 183 12.39 8.35 -9.91
CA GLY A 183 13.60 9.08 -9.56
C GLY A 183 14.58 8.26 -8.71
N ILE A 184 14.02 7.46 -7.79
CA ILE A 184 14.80 6.57 -6.93
C ILE A 184 15.34 5.35 -7.70
N VAL A 185 14.56 4.81 -8.64
CA VAL A 185 14.88 3.54 -9.33
C VAL A 185 15.71 3.76 -10.60
N GLU A 186 15.46 4.81 -11.38
CA GLU A 186 16.07 5.03 -12.70
C GLU A 186 17.39 5.82 -12.63
N ASP A 187 17.56 6.71 -11.64
CA ASP A 187 18.83 7.43 -11.48
C ASP A 187 19.90 6.51 -10.87
N SER A 188 20.75 5.96 -11.73
CA SER A 188 21.85 5.06 -11.33
C SER A 188 22.93 5.76 -10.48
N ASN A 189 22.99 7.09 -10.47
CA ASN A 189 24.00 7.86 -9.75
C ASN A 189 23.54 8.20 -8.32
N THR A 190 22.24 8.22 -8.06
CA THR A 190 21.68 8.48 -6.73
C THR A 190 21.63 7.20 -5.92
N LYS A 191 22.42 7.14 -4.87
CA LYS A 191 22.32 6.12 -3.82
C LYS A 191 21.48 6.67 -2.68
N PHE A 192 20.70 5.80 -2.04
CA PHE A 192 19.86 6.21 -0.93
C PHE A 192 20.15 5.40 0.33
N THR A 193 19.85 6.00 1.46
CA THR A 193 19.87 5.34 2.76
C THR A 193 18.46 4.86 3.09
N ALA A 194 18.33 3.57 3.38
CA ALA A 194 17.06 2.98 3.78
C ALA A 194 16.94 2.95 5.32
N ILE A 195 15.77 3.30 5.83
CA ILE A 195 15.41 3.10 7.25
C ILE A 195 14.37 2.00 7.27
N LEU A 196 14.67 0.89 7.93
CA LEU A 196 13.84 -0.30 7.93
C LEU A 196 13.40 -0.64 9.35
N GLY A 197 12.08 -0.77 9.52
CA GLY A 197 11.43 -1.21 10.74
C GLY A 197 10.19 -2.06 10.46
N GLY A 198 9.46 -2.40 11.52
CA GLY A 198 8.18 -3.10 11.44
C GLY A 198 8.25 -4.62 11.53
N ALA A 199 7.08 -5.27 11.47
CA ALA A 199 6.88 -6.66 11.86
C ALA A 199 6.93 -7.69 10.70
N LYS A 200 6.81 -7.26 9.43
CA LYS A 200 6.81 -8.18 8.29
C LYS A 200 8.23 -8.47 7.81
N VAL A 201 8.98 -9.21 8.60
CA VAL A 201 10.40 -9.46 8.41
C VAL A 201 10.73 -10.13 7.08
N PRO A 202 10.10 -11.24 6.63
CA PRO A 202 10.48 -11.92 5.39
C PRO A 202 10.36 -11.02 4.15
N ASP A 203 9.28 -10.22 4.07
CA ASP A 203 9.05 -9.30 2.94
C ASP A 203 10.10 -8.18 2.92
N ARG A 204 10.47 -7.66 4.10
CA ARG A 204 11.47 -6.61 4.24
C ARG A 204 12.87 -7.11 3.87
N LEU A 205 13.26 -8.31 4.33
CA LEU A 205 14.54 -8.93 3.96
C LEU A 205 14.65 -9.13 2.45
N LYS A 206 13.61 -9.64 1.81
CA LYS A 206 13.58 -9.83 0.36
C LYS A 206 13.70 -8.51 -0.40
N SER A 207 13.04 -7.46 0.08
CA SER A 207 13.08 -6.14 -0.55
C SER A 207 14.46 -5.51 -0.42
N ILE A 208 15.05 -5.50 0.79
CA ILE A 208 16.39 -4.92 1.03
C ILE A 208 17.46 -5.67 0.25
N GLN A 209 17.39 -7.00 0.18
CA GLN A 209 18.31 -7.81 -0.60
C GLN A 209 18.33 -7.38 -2.07
N LYS A 210 17.15 -7.29 -2.71
CA LYS A 210 17.04 -6.87 -4.11
C LYS A 210 17.61 -5.47 -4.35
N LEU A 211 17.35 -4.54 -3.46
CA LEU A 211 17.84 -3.16 -3.58
C LEU A 211 19.35 -3.06 -3.40
N ILE A 212 19.93 -3.84 -2.49
CA ILE A 212 21.38 -3.92 -2.30
C ILE A 212 22.05 -4.58 -3.51
N GLU A 213 21.49 -5.71 -4.00
CA GLU A 213 22.01 -6.43 -5.18
C GLU A 213 21.96 -5.56 -6.44
N ALA A 214 20.96 -4.71 -6.56
CA ALA A 214 20.86 -3.70 -7.63
C ALA A 214 21.78 -2.50 -7.43
N GLY A 215 22.61 -2.45 -6.36
CA GLY A 215 23.54 -1.36 -6.07
C GLY A 215 22.86 -0.02 -5.69
N ARG A 216 21.59 -0.05 -5.30
CA ARG A 216 20.76 1.15 -5.08
C ARG A 216 20.86 1.69 -3.66
N ILE A 217 21.22 0.87 -2.69
CA ILE A 217 21.35 1.28 -1.29
C ILE A 217 22.79 1.56 -0.93
N ASP A 218 23.01 2.72 -0.34
CA ASP A 218 24.31 3.06 0.28
C ASP A 218 24.38 2.50 1.70
N LYS A 219 23.41 2.81 2.53
CA LYS A 219 23.28 2.32 3.90
C LYS A 219 21.84 1.90 4.22
N ALA A 220 21.69 0.92 5.10
CA ALA A 220 20.43 0.50 5.69
C ALA A 220 20.50 0.60 7.20
N MET A 221 19.69 1.47 7.79
CA MET A 221 19.50 1.62 9.24
C MET A 221 18.39 0.70 9.68
N LEU A 222 18.63 -0.13 10.67
CA LEU A 222 17.74 -1.21 11.08
C LEU A 222 17.18 -0.96 12.48
N GLY A 223 15.83 -1.05 12.60
CA GLY A 223 15.11 -0.95 13.86
C GLY A 223 13.92 -1.93 13.90
N GLY A 224 13.19 -1.94 15.02
CA GLY A 224 12.08 -2.86 15.23
C GLY A 224 12.44 -4.34 15.05
N LEU A 225 11.45 -5.18 14.69
CA LEU A 225 11.69 -6.62 14.55
C LEU A 225 12.71 -6.98 13.47
N ILE A 226 12.84 -6.20 12.39
CA ILE A 226 13.89 -6.49 11.40
C ILE A 226 15.28 -6.21 11.97
N GLY A 227 15.45 -5.16 12.79
CA GLY A 227 16.68 -4.91 13.55
C GLY A 227 17.01 -6.06 14.47
N ASN A 228 16.01 -6.61 15.17
CA ASN A 228 16.16 -7.75 16.06
C ASN A 228 16.64 -9.01 15.33
N VAL A 229 16.13 -9.29 14.11
CA VAL A 229 16.60 -10.42 13.29
C VAL A 229 18.09 -10.29 12.97
N PHE A 230 18.53 -9.10 12.60
CA PHE A 230 19.94 -8.84 12.33
C PHE A 230 20.80 -8.94 13.59
N LEU A 231 20.32 -8.44 14.74
CA LEU A 231 21.02 -8.61 16.03
C LEU A 231 21.12 -10.08 16.42
N ALA A 232 20.04 -10.86 16.30
CA ALA A 232 20.05 -12.30 16.52
C ALA A 232 21.08 -13.00 15.63
N SER A 233 21.16 -12.63 14.36
CA SER A 233 22.10 -13.25 13.40
C SER A 233 23.57 -13.00 13.73
N THR A 234 23.88 -11.95 14.51
CA THR A 234 25.24 -11.65 14.97
C THR A 234 25.66 -12.44 16.21
N GLY A 235 24.72 -13.03 16.93
CA GLY A 235 24.94 -13.67 18.24
C GLY A 235 25.32 -12.70 19.38
N LYS A 236 25.15 -11.38 19.18
CA LYS A 236 25.47 -10.36 20.20
C LYS A 236 24.43 -10.26 21.30
N VAL A 237 23.22 -10.75 21.04
CA VAL A 237 22.12 -10.79 22.00
C VAL A 237 21.53 -12.20 22.05
N PRO A 238 20.97 -12.64 23.19
CA PRO A 238 20.24 -13.91 23.26
C PRO A 238 19.06 -13.92 22.29
N LEU A 239 18.84 -15.04 21.60
CA LEU A 239 17.78 -15.19 20.61
C LEU A 239 16.39 -14.96 21.25
N GLU A 240 16.20 -15.44 22.45
CA GLU A 240 14.96 -15.34 23.22
C GLU A 240 14.54 -13.87 23.45
N SER A 241 15.53 -12.97 23.57
CA SER A 241 15.28 -11.54 23.80
C SER A 241 14.72 -10.82 22.57
N THR A 242 14.87 -11.39 21.38
CA THR A 242 14.53 -10.73 20.10
C THR A 242 13.09 -10.91 19.66
N SER A 243 12.32 -11.78 20.30
CA SER A 243 10.97 -12.20 19.90
C SER A 243 10.90 -12.77 18.47
N ILE A 244 11.99 -13.39 17.99
CA ILE A 244 12.12 -13.98 16.66
C ILE A 244 12.31 -15.49 16.80
N ASP A 245 11.48 -16.25 16.07
CA ASP A 245 11.51 -17.72 15.98
C ASP A 245 11.74 -18.22 14.53
N ASP A 246 11.89 -17.28 13.57
CA ASP A 246 12.08 -17.61 12.15
C ASP A 246 13.58 -17.78 11.81
N GLU A 247 14.05 -19.00 11.94
CA GLU A 247 15.43 -19.40 11.59
C GLU A 247 15.83 -19.02 10.15
N LYS A 248 14.88 -19.06 9.21
CA LYS A 248 15.13 -18.71 7.81
C LYS A 248 15.48 -17.24 7.66
N SER A 249 14.74 -16.37 8.35
CA SER A 249 15.03 -14.94 8.36
C SER A 249 16.38 -14.63 9.01
N ILE A 250 16.74 -15.30 10.11
CA ILE A 250 18.03 -15.13 10.78
C ILE A 250 19.18 -15.53 9.85
N ASN A 251 19.08 -16.69 9.20
CA ASN A 251 20.09 -17.16 8.23
C ASN A 251 20.22 -16.22 7.02
N THR A 252 19.11 -15.68 6.52
CA THR A 252 19.12 -14.67 5.45
C THR A 252 19.84 -13.40 5.88
N ALA A 253 19.53 -12.87 7.08
CA ALA A 253 20.20 -11.70 7.64
C ALA A 253 21.69 -11.92 7.82
N LYS A 254 22.10 -13.09 8.33
CA LYS A 254 23.51 -13.48 8.46
C LYS A 254 24.24 -13.46 7.12
N THR A 255 23.65 -14.09 6.10
CA THR A 255 24.22 -14.11 4.74
C THR A 255 24.35 -12.68 4.17
N LEU A 256 23.37 -11.81 4.40
CA LEU A 256 23.42 -10.43 3.96
C LEU A 256 24.53 -9.63 4.65
N LEU A 257 24.71 -9.81 5.96
CA LEU A 257 25.80 -9.15 6.71
C LEU A 257 27.18 -9.62 6.26
N GLU A 258 27.35 -10.92 5.99
CA GLU A 258 28.62 -11.48 5.50
C GLU A 258 28.95 -10.98 4.10
N LYS A 259 27.95 -10.89 3.21
CA LYS A 259 28.14 -10.47 1.83
C LYS A 259 28.28 -8.95 1.67
N TYR A 260 27.63 -8.17 2.53
CA TYR A 260 27.55 -6.71 2.44
C TYR A 260 27.78 -6.02 3.80
N PRO A 261 28.92 -6.24 4.47
CA PRO A 261 29.14 -5.79 5.86
C PRO A 261 29.00 -4.27 6.03
N ASP A 262 29.40 -3.49 5.02
CA ASP A 262 29.37 -2.03 5.08
C ASP A 262 28.00 -1.40 4.76
N LYS A 263 27.02 -2.23 4.39
CA LYS A 263 25.70 -1.73 4.00
C LYS A 263 24.73 -1.58 5.16
N PHE A 264 24.96 -2.27 6.28
CA PHE A 264 24.03 -2.31 7.39
C PHE A 264 24.52 -1.53 8.60
N MET A 265 23.67 -0.69 9.15
CA MET A 265 23.86 -0.03 10.43
C MET A 265 22.99 -0.74 11.45
N LEU A 266 23.64 -1.47 12.35
CA LEU A 266 22.97 -2.16 13.46
C LEU A 266 22.90 -1.27 14.68
N ALA A 267 21.95 -1.58 15.58
CA ALA A 267 21.83 -0.92 16.86
C ALA A 267 23.06 -1.15 17.73
N ASP A 268 23.49 -0.12 18.44
CA ASP A 268 24.56 -0.18 19.47
C ASP A 268 23.95 -0.41 20.86
N ASP A 269 22.71 0.01 21.04
CA ASP A 269 21.87 -0.17 22.23
C ASP A 269 20.42 -0.40 21.85
N VAL A 270 19.65 -0.95 22.74
CA VAL A 270 18.25 -1.31 22.53
C VAL A 270 17.36 -0.89 23.70
N ALA A 271 16.08 -0.73 23.42
CA ALA A 271 15.05 -0.48 24.41
C ALA A 271 14.34 -1.79 24.77
N VAL A 272 14.26 -2.06 26.06
CA VAL A 272 13.50 -3.17 26.65
C VAL A 272 12.43 -2.63 27.59
N GLU A 273 11.51 -3.50 28.01
CA GLU A 273 10.53 -3.19 29.05
C GLU A 273 10.95 -3.81 30.38
N GLU A 274 11.01 -2.97 31.42
CA GLU A 274 11.14 -3.41 32.78
C GLU A 274 10.03 -2.75 33.63
N ASN A 275 9.21 -3.55 34.27
CA ASN A 275 8.11 -3.09 35.12
C ASN A 275 7.17 -2.06 34.45
N GLY A 276 6.83 -2.29 33.16
CA GLY A 276 5.97 -1.41 32.39
C GLY A 276 6.63 -0.11 31.92
N LYS A 277 7.95 0.02 32.06
CA LYS A 277 8.71 1.21 31.65
C LYS A 277 9.75 0.84 30.59
N ARG A 278 9.97 1.79 29.67
CA ARG A 278 11.07 1.71 28.73
C ARG A 278 12.40 1.88 29.46
N VAL A 279 13.30 0.93 29.29
CA VAL A 279 14.66 0.94 29.81
C VAL A 279 15.63 0.72 28.66
N GLU A 280 16.73 1.45 28.64
CA GLU A 280 17.75 1.34 27.60
C GLU A 280 18.92 0.52 28.10
N LYS A 281 19.35 -0.45 27.28
CA LYS A 281 20.46 -1.35 27.60
C LYS A 281 21.44 -1.42 26.45
N SER A 282 22.73 -1.49 26.76
CA SER A 282 23.73 -1.89 25.79
C SER A 282 23.51 -3.36 25.39
N LEU A 283 23.97 -3.74 24.20
CA LEU A 283 23.78 -5.13 23.72
C LEU A 283 24.42 -6.17 24.65
N SER A 284 25.49 -5.81 25.38
CA SER A 284 26.17 -6.68 26.33
C SER A 284 25.42 -6.90 27.65
N GLU A 285 24.43 -6.05 27.97
CA GLU A 285 23.61 -6.14 29.18
C GLU A 285 22.31 -6.90 28.95
N ILE A 286 22.04 -7.31 27.70
CA ILE A 286 20.82 -8.03 27.32
C ILE A 286 20.91 -9.48 27.80
N SER A 287 19.92 -9.91 28.57
CA SER A 287 19.71 -11.27 29.01
C SER A 287 18.60 -11.99 28.21
N SER A 288 18.53 -13.32 28.36
CA SER A 288 17.45 -14.10 27.72
C SER A 288 16.04 -13.79 28.25
N SER A 289 15.95 -13.16 29.43
CA SER A 289 14.68 -12.75 30.03
C SER A 289 14.21 -11.36 29.54
N ASP A 290 15.08 -10.59 28.90
CA ASP A 290 14.72 -9.30 28.32
C ASP A 290 13.90 -9.49 27.04
N ARG A 291 13.11 -8.46 26.72
CA ARG A 291 12.40 -8.38 25.44
C ARG A 291 12.74 -7.08 24.74
N ILE A 292 13.43 -7.19 23.61
CA ILE A 292 13.81 -6.03 22.80
C ILE A 292 12.61 -5.55 21.99
N PHE A 293 12.23 -4.28 22.18
CA PHE A 293 11.15 -3.64 21.45
C PHE A 293 11.64 -2.82 20.27
N ASP A 294 12.72 -2.05 20.48
CA ASP A 294 13.28 -1.18 19.42
C ASP A 294 14.72 -0.77 19.77
N VAL A 295 15.30 0.11 18.97
CA VAL A 295 16.63 0.70 19.18
C VAL A 295 16.67 1.61 20.41
N GLY A 296 17.82 1.72 21.07
CA GLY A 296 18.07 2.61 22.19
C GLY A 296 18.45 4.04 21.77
N GLN A 297 18.63 4.93 22.77
CA GLN A 297 18.86 6.36 22.54
C GLN A 297 20.20 6.65 21.83
N ASN A 298 21.25 5.87 22.12
CA ASN A 298 22.54 6.04 21.46
C ASN A 298 22.43 5.71 19.97
N THR A 299 21.68 4.63 19.65
CA THR A 299 21.38 4.25 18.26
C THR A 299 20.55 5.31 17.55
N ILE A 300 19.53 5.87 18.22
CA ILE A 300 18.72 6.98 17.69
C ILE A 300 19.62 8.17 17.35
N ASN A 301 20.52 8.56 18.26
CA ASN A 301 21.42 9.68 18.06
C ASN A 301 22.36 9.43 16.85
N LYS A 302 22.93 8.21 16.76
CA LYS A 302 23.78 7.80 15.65
C LYS A 302 23.02 7.83 14.31
N TYR A 303 21.79 7.30 14.27
CA TYR A 303 20.97 7.31 13.05
C TYR A 303 20.56 8.72 12.67
N SER A 304 20.22 9.57 13.65
CA SER A 304 19.90 10.98 13.42
C SER A 304 21.07 11.75 12.80
N GLN A 305 22.28 11.54 13.32
CA GLN A 305 23.49 12.15 12.73
C GLN A 305 23.72 11.68 11.29
N GLN A 306 23.52 10.40 11.01
CA GLN A 306 23.65 9.87 9.65
C GLN A 306 22.59 10.48 8.71
N ILE A 307 21.33 10.62 9.17
CA ILE A 307 20.27 11.25 8.37
C ILE A 307 20.60 12.71 8.08
N LEU A 308 21.02 13.46 9.09
CA LEU A 308 21.40 14.86 8.91
C LEU A 308 22.58 15.03 7.93
N SER A 309 23.50 14.08 7.88
CA SER A 309 24.62 14.11 6.93
C SER A 309 24.21 13.93 5.47
N LEU A 310 22.99 13.43 5.21
CA LEU A 310 22.45 13.25 3.86
C LEU A 310 21.78 14.51 3.32
N ILE A 311 21.46 15.46 4.20
CA ILE A 311 20.79 16.70 3.86
C ILE A 311 21.87 17.77 3.71
N HIS A 312 22.25 18.08 2.49
CA HIS A 312 23.05 19.26 2.21
C HIS A 312 22.13 20.48 2.23
N ILE A 313 22.12 21.21 3.33
CA ILE A 313 21.47 22.53 3.46
C ILE A 313 22.47 23.59 3.02
#